data_9b1e95abe38c5a5cb65cdc9a67d9115f
#
_entry.id   9b1e95abe38c5a5cb65cdc9a67d9115f
#
_cell.length_a   1.000
_cell.length_b   1.000
_cell.length_c   1.000
_cell.angle_alpha   90.00
_cell.angle_beta   90.00
_cell.angle_gamma   90.00
#
_symmetry.space_group_name_H-M   'P 1'
#
loop_
_entity.id
_entity.type
_entity.pdbx_description
1 polymer ?
#
loop_
_entity_poly.entity_id
_entity_poly.type
_entity_poly.pdbx_seq_one_letter_code
_entity_poly.pdbx_strand_id
1 'polypeptide(L)'
;LSACKDDPYQHIQLGNWYAQKGLVDEAILEYREAARLYPENPRDLSREEITLLSQAHHNLALMYTKKGWWNYAITEAELCFDLLPTVENHELVQLVKRRADLVDSGSNS
;
A
#
# COMPACT_ATOMS: atom_id res chain seq x y z
N LEU A 1 18.74 -22.79 -4.86
CA LEU A 1 19.20 -22.26 -6.07
C LEU A 1 19.04 -20.78 -6.16
N SER A 2 19.76 -20.23 -7.10
CA SER A 2 19.69 -18.80 -7.35
C SER A 2 18.26 -18.34 -7.67
N ALA A 3 17.44 -19.29 -8.05
CA ALA A 3 16.02 -19.03 -8.28
C ALA A 3 15.32 -18.49 -7.05
N CYS A 4 15.98 -18.52 -5.90
CA CYS A 4 15.39 -18.04 -4.68
C CYS A 4 15.40 -16.52 -4.56
N LYS A 5 15.76 -15.80 -5.60
CA LYS A 5 15.60 -14.36 -5.59
C LYS A 5 14.13 -14.02 -5.42
N ASP A 6 13.85 -13.25 -4.40
CA ASP A 6 12.51 -12.76 -4.17
C ASP A 6 12.10 -11.80 -5.29
N ASP A 7 10.92 -12.03 -5.82
CA ASP A 7 10.35 -11.18 -6.86
C ASP A 7 9.26 -10.32 -6.22
N PRO A 8 9.42 -8.99 -6.22
CA PRO A 8 8.39 -8.13 -5.62
C PRO A 8 6.99 -8.38 -6.19
N TYR A 9 6.91 -8.68 -7.48
CA TYR A 9 5.62 -8.93 -8.11
C TYR A 9 4.91 -10.13 -7.50
N GLN A 10 5.65 -11.20 -7.18
CA GLN A 10 5.07 -12.39 -6.56
C GLN A 10 4.50 -12.06 -5.17
N HIS A 11 5.19 -11.20 -4.42
CA HIS A 11 4.68 -10.76 -3.12
C HIS A 11 3.41 -9.94 -3.26
N ILE A 12 3.32 -9.10 -4.30
CA ILE A 12 2.09 -8.36 -4.58
C ILE A 12 0.94 -9.32 -4.88
N GLN A 13 1.20 -10.34 -5.71
CA GLN A 13 0.19 -11.34 -6.05
C GLN A 13 -0.28 -12.11 -4.81
N LEU A 14 0.66 -12.51 -3.95
CA LEU A 14 0.31 -13.17 -2.70
C LEU A 14 -0.50 -12.26 -1.79
N GLY A 15 -0.08 -10.99 -1.69
CA GLY A 15 -0.82 -10.02 -0.91
C GLY A 15 -2.26 -9.87 -1.40
N ASN A 16 -2.43 -9.82 -2.72
CA ASN A 16 -3.77 -9.75 -3.32
C ASN A 16 -4.59 -10.97 -2.99
N TRP A 17 -3.97 -12.14 -3.04
CA TRP A 17 -4.66 -13.39 -2.71
C TRP A 17 -5.11 -13.40 -1.25
N TYR A 18 -4.21 -13.02 -0.34
CA TYR A 18 -4.57 -12.93 1.09
C TYR A 18 -5.67 -11.90 1.32
N ALA A 19 -5.58 -10.74 0.65
CA ALA A 19 -6.58 -9.69 0.80
C ALA A 19 -7.97 -10.17 0.37
N GLN A 20 -8.04 -10.93 -0.72
CA GLN A 20 -9.30 -11.50 -1.19
C GLN A 20 -9.88 -12.50 -0.19
N LYS A 21 -9.04 -13.17 0.57
CA LYS A 21 -9.48 -14.12 1.60
C LYS A 21 -9.81 -13.46 2.94
N GLY A 22 -9.63 -12.14 3.02
CA GLY A 22 -9.85 -11.41 4.26
C GLY A 22 -8.73 -11.56 5.26
N LEU A 23 -7.59 -12.10 4.84
CA LEU A 23 -6.42 -12.31 5.70
C LEU A 23 -5.56 -11.03 5.66
N VAL A 24 -6.01 -10.02 6.41
CA VAL A 24 -5.44 -8.68 6.34
C VAL A 24 -3.98 -8.65 6.80
N ASP A 25 -3.68 -9.30 7.91
CA ASP A 25 -2.31 -9.29 8.46
C ASP A 25 -1.32 -9.93 7.49
N GLU A 26 -1.69 -11.05 6.90
CA GLU A 26 -0.87 -11.74 5.91
C GLU A 26 -0.68 -10.89 4.67
N ALA A 27 -1.74 -10.22 4.22
CA ALA A 27 -1.65 -9.33 3.07
C ALA A 27 -0.68 -8.18 3.35
N ILE A 28 -0.76 -7.57 4.53
CA ILE A 28 0.15 -6.49 4.92
C ILE A 28 1.61 -6.95 4.83
N LEU A 29 1.91 -8.13 5.36
CA LEU A 29 3.29 -8.64 5.35
C LEU A 29 3.80 -8.80 3.92
N GLU A 30 2.97 -9.33 3.02
CA GLU A 30 3.38 -9.54 1.63
C GLU A 30 3.58 -8.21 0.89
N TYR A 31 2.66 -7.28 1.05
CA TYR A 31 2.80 -5.97 0.41
C TYR A 31 4.01 -5.20 0.94
N ARG A 32 4.30 -5.29 2.23
CA ARG A 32 5.48 -4.65 2.81
C ARG A 32 6.75 -5.26 2.26
N GLU A 33 6.78 -6.57 2.12
CA GLU A 33 7.94 -7.25 1.55
C GLU A 33 8.15 -6.84 0.10
N ALA A 34 7.07 -6.74 -0.68
CA ALA A 34 7.17 -6.25 -2.05
C ALA A 34 7.79 -4.85 -2.10
N ALA A 35 7.29 -3.95 -1.26
CA ALA A 35 7.79 -2.57 -1.23
C ALA A 35 9.27 -2.53 -0.84
N ARG A 36 9.68 -3.38 0.10
CA ARG A 36 11.07 -3.44 0.55
C ARG A 36 12.03 -3.88 -0.55
N LEU A 37 11.56 -4.74 -1.44
CA LEU A 37 12.41 -5.34 -2.49
C LEU A 37 12.64 -4.41 -3.67
N TYR A 38 11.81 -3.38 -3.86
CA TYR A 38 12.03 -2.39 -4.92
C TYR A 38 13.11 -1.40 -4.51
N PRO A 39 13.84 -0.83 -5.50
CA PRO A 39 14.80 0.25 -5.20
C PRO A 39 14.14 1.42 -4.47
N GLU A 40 14.86 1.99 -3.51
CA GLU A 40 14.34 3.11 -2.74
C GLU A 40 14.23 4.39 -3.56
N ASN A 41 15.19 4.61 -4.47
CA ASN A 41 15.20 5.81 -5.29
C ASN A 41 14.26 5.62 -6.48
N PRO A 42 13.20 6.43 -6.60
CA PRO A 42 12.26 6.28 -7.72
C PRO A 42 12.92 6.39 -9.10
N ARG A 43 14.07 7.07 -9.18
CA ARG A 43 14.79 7.19 -10.45
C ARG A 43 15.34 5.85 -10.95
N ASP A 44 15.50 4.89 -10.04
CA ASP A 44 16.01 3.57 -10.38
C ASP A 44 14.89 2.60 -10.77
N LEU A 45 13.65 3.07 -10.75
CA LEU A 45 12.48 2.25 -11.08
C LEU A 45 12.08 2.43 -12.53
N SER A 46 11.75 1.33 -13.19
CA SER A 46 11.12 1.38 -14.49
C SER A 46 9.69 1.89 -14.35
N ARG A 47 9.07 2.24 -15.48
CA ARG A 47 7.68 2.67 -15.49
C ARG A 47 6.74 1.60 -14.93
N GLU A 48 6.99 0.34 -15.29
CA GLU A 48 6.22 -0.79 -14.77
C GLU A 48 6.41 -0.97 -13.27
N GLU A 49 7.65 -0.82 -12.80
CA GLU A 49 7.94 -0.95 -11.38
C GLU A 49 7.28 0.15 -10.57
N ILE A 50 7.26 1.38 -11.09
CA ILE A 50 6.55 2.48 -10.44
C ILE A 50 5.07 2.14 -10.28
N THR A 51 4.45 1.61 -11.33
CA THR A 51 3.04 1.22 -11.29
C THR A 51 2.80 0.13 -10.25
N LEU A 52 3.64 -0.89 -10.24
CA LEU A 52 3.49 -2.01 -9.31
C LEU A 52 3.73 -1.58 -7.87
N LEU A 53 4.76 -0.77 -7.64
CA LEU A 53 5.05 -0.28 -6.29
C LEU A 53 3.93 0.65 -5.80
N SER A 54 3.42 1.50 -6.69
CA SER A 54 2.28 2.34 -6.37
C SER A 54 1.07 1.51 -5.95
N GLN A 55 0.81 0.40 -6.66
CA GLN A 55 -0.27 -0.52 -6.31
C GLN A 55 -0.05 -1.17 -4.94
N ALA A 56 1.19 -1.54 -4.63
CA ALA A 56 1.50 -2.11 -3.32
C ALA A 56 1.18 -1.12 -2.20
N HIS A 57 1.59 0.14 -2.36
CA HIS A 57 1.29 1.18 -1.38
C HIS A 57 -0.21 1.46 -1.29
N HIS A 58 -0.91 1.47 -2.43
CA HIS A 58 -2.37 1.63 -2.47
C HIS A 58 -3.04 0.54 -1.64
N ASN A 59 -2.65 -0.71 -1.87
CA ASN A 59 -3.23 -1.85 -1.18
C ASN A 59 -2.88 -1.86 0.30
N LEU A 60 -1.66 -1.46 0.64
CA LEU A 60 -1.27 -1.28 2.05
C LEU A 60 -2.16 -0.25 2.74
N ALA A 61 -2.41 0.87 2.08
CA ALA A 61 -3.27 1.91 2.65
C ALA A 61 -4.66 1.34 2.96
N LEU A 62 -5.21 0.53 2.06
CA LEU A 62 -6.51 -0.09 2.28
C LEU A 62 -6.47 -1.10 3.43
N MET A 63 -5.41 -1.91 3.52
CA MET A 63 -5.28 -2.89 4.60
C MET A 63 -5.13 -2.21 5.95
N TYR A 64 -4.31 -1.16 6.03
CA TYR A 64 -4.14 -0.39 7.26
C TYR A 64 -5.44 0.28 7.67
N THR A 65 -6.22 0.76 6.70
CA THR A 65 -7.55 1.32 6.96
C THR A 65 -8.45 0.28 7.64
N LYS A 66 -8.43 -0.96 7.16
CA LYS A 66 -9.21 -2.04 7.76
C LYS A 66 -8.78 -2.33 9.20
N LYS A 67 -7.50 -2.12 9.50
CA LYS A 67 -6.97 -2.31 10.86
C LYS A 67 -7.22 -1.09 11.75
N GLY A 68 -7.66 0.03 11.18
CA GLY A 68 -7.80 1.27 11.93
C GLY A 68 -6.46 1.96 12.22
N TRP A 69 -5.40 1.58 11.51
CA TRP A 69 -4.07 2.15 11.67
C TRP A 69 -3.94 3.36 10.76
N TRP A 70 -4.56 4.46 11.17
CA TRP A 70 -4.78 5.61 10.29
C TRP A 70 -3.50 6.32 9.86
N ASN A 71 -2.53 6.47 10.77
CA ASN A 71 -1.27 7.14 10.42
C ASN A 71 -0.52 6.35 9.35
N TYR A 72 -0.48 5.03 9.50
CA TYR A 72 0.14 4.17 8.49
C TYR A 72 -0.62 4.22 7.17
N ALA A 73 -1.94 4.22 7.25
CA ALA A 73 -2.77 4.27 6.04
C ALA A 73 -2.56 5.56 5.26
N ILE A 74 -2.51 6.70 5.95
CA ILE A 74 -2.27 7.99 5.32
C ILE A 74 -0.89 8.02 4.68
N THR A 75 0.13 7.55 5.39
CA THR A 75 1.50 7.51 4.87
C THR A 75 1.57 6.69 3.57
N GLU A 76 0.96 5.52 3.56
CA GLU A 76 0.97 4.66 2.37
C GLU A 76 0.21 5.29 1.21
N ALA A 77 -0.92 5.93 1.49
CA ALA A 77 -1.69 6.61 0.45
C ALA A 77 -0.88 7.76 -0.16
N GLU A 78 -0.17 8.51 0.66
CA GLU A 78 0.68 9.60 0.20
C GLU A 78 1.85 9.10 -0.62
N LEU A 79 2.49 8.01 -0.20
CA LEU A 79 3.56 7.38 -0.97
C LEU A 79 3.05 6.92 -2.34
N CYS A 80 1.86 6.33 -2.36
CA CYS A 80 1.22 5.91 -3.61
C CYS A 80 1.05 7.09 -4.56
N PHE A 81 0.53 8.20 -4.06
CA PHE A 81 0.32 9.40 -4.87
C PHE A 81 1.64 10.02 -5.32
N ASP A 82 2.64 10.06 -4.45
CA ASP A 82 3.95 10.62 -4.80
C ASP A 82 4.61 9.84 -5.93
N LEU A 83 4.47 8.52 -5.92
CA LEU A 83 5.03 7.67 -6.97
C LEU A 83 4.28 7.82 -8.29
N LEU A 84 2.96 7.91 -8.22
CA LEU A 84 2.12 7.95 -9.40
C LEU A 84 0.97 8.93 -9.15
N PRO A 85 1.17 10.22 -9.44
CA PRO A 85 0.20 11.26 -9.11
C PRO A 85 -0.98 11.28 -10.08
N THR A 86 -1.89 10.34 -9.88
CA THR A 86 -3.14 10.25 -10.64
C THR A 86 -4.30 10.77 -9.81
N VAL A 87 -5.42 11.03 -10.48
CA VAL A 87 -6.65 11.42 -9.81
C VAL A 87 -7.08 10.33 -8.81
N GLU A 88 -7.01 9.07 -9.22
CA GLU A 88 -7.35 7.94 -8.35
C GLU A 88 -6.55 7.93 -7.08
N ASN A 89 -5.24 8.13 -7.20
CA ASN A 89 -4.34 8.09 -6.03
C ASN A 89 -4.52 9.31 -5.15
N HIS A 90 -4.86 10.45 -5.74
CA HIS A 90 -5.23 11.64 -4.97
C HIS A 90 -6.51 11.38 -4.17
N GLU A 91 -7.50 10.78 -4.81
CA GLU A 91 -8.77 10.45 -4.15
C GLU A 91 -8.58 9.47 -3.00
N LEU A 92 -7.63 8.53 -3.15
CA LEU A 92 -7.31 7.62 -2.06
C LEU A 92 -6.80 8.38 -0.82
N VAL A 93 -5.89 9.33 -1.04
CA VAL A 93 -5.36 10.15 0.07
C VAL A 93 -6.52 10.87 0.77
N GLN A 94 -7.40 11.50 0.00
CA GLN A 94 -8.53 12.24 0.56
C GLN A 94 -9.49 11.32 1.31
N LEU A 95 -9.76 10.15 0.76
CA LEU A 95 -10.65 9.18 1.39
C LEU A 95 -10.11 8.73 2.75
N VAL A 96 -8.84 8.36 2.79
CA VAL A 96 -8.22 7.86 4.03
C VAL A 96 -8.22 8.97 5.09
N LYS A 97 -7.86 10.19 4.70
CA LYS A 97 -7.84 11.33 5.63
C LYS A 97 -9.23 11.62 6.19
N ARG A 98 -10.26 11.61 5.33
CA ARG A 98 -11.64 11.84 5.79
C ARG A 98 -12.10 10.79 6.78
N ARG A 99 -11.78 9.52 6.51
CA ARG A 99 -12.16 8.44 7.41
C ARG A 99 -11.45 8.54 8.76
N ALA A 100 -10.17 8.91 8.73
CA ALA A 100 -9.41 9.12 9.95
C ALA A 100 -10.04 10.25 10.79
N ASP A 101 -10.41 11.35 10.15
CA ASP A 101 -11.04 12.48 10.82
C ASP A 101 -12.39 12.10 11.43
N LEU A 102 -13.18 11.28 10.73
CA LEU A 102 -14.47 10.82 11.24
C LEU A 102 -14.31 9.96 12.50
N VAL A 103 -13.29 9.10 12.51
CA VAL A 103 -13.02 8.28 13.69
C VAL A 103 -12.60 9.15 14.87
N ASP A 104 -11.72 10.12 14.64
CA ASP A 104 -11.30 11.07 15.68
C ASP A 104 -12.49 11.87 16.23
N SER A 105 -13.35 12.36 15.33
CA SER A 105 -14.56 13.07 15.73
C SER A 105 -15.50 12.19 16.55
N GLY A 106 -15.64 10.93 16.13
CA GLY A 106 -16.45 9.96 16.85
C GLY A 106 -15.91 9.66 18.22
N SER A 107 -14.59 9.56 18.38
CA SER A 107 -13.97 9.25 19.65
C SER A 107 -14.03 10.42 20.63
N ASN A 108 -14.25 11.64 20.13
CA ASN A 108 -14.34 12.85 20.95
C ASN A 108 -15.77 13.16 21.41
N SER A 109 -16.71 12.40 20.92
CA SER A 109 -18.13 12.58 21.31
C SER A 109 -18.55 11.65 22.47
#